data_43f7cf8237f3768bccf0a576a3d22a00
#
_entry.id   43f7cf8237f3768bccf0a576a3d22a00
#
_cell.length_a   1.000
_cell.length_b   1.000
_cell.length_c   1.000
_cell.angle_alpha   90.00
_cell.angle_beta   90.00
_cell.angle_gamma   90.00
#
_symmetry.space_group_name_H-M   'P 1'
#
loop_
_entity.id
_entity.type
_entity.pdbx_description
1 polymer ?
#
loop_
_entity_poly.entity_id
_entity_poly.type
_entity_poly.pdbx_seq_one_letter_code
_entity_poly.pdbx_strand_id
1 'polypeptide(L)'
;MRLAILDLYEGKANQGMRCIKEIAATYNEILEVQVFDVRLKNEVPDLNFDLYITSGGPGNPLEGDGVWEKSWQNWVDLVWNHNRYSEPSERKHVFFICHSFQMACHHFNLGEITRRKSTSFGVYPVHKTQEGKDDLILNELADPYFVVDSRDWQLIQPRLEIFHERGAEILSLEKIRTHVELERAIMAVRFSAEMVGTQFHPEADAEGMHAHFLLEENKAAVIKNHGEEKYQNMMDQLEDPEKLYLTHATILPRFIENALALKGVELATAM
;
A
#
# COMPACT_ATOMS: atom_id res chain seq x y z
N MET A 1 9.90 2.62 19.88
CA MET A 1 8.53 2.40 19.41
C MET A 1 8.43 1.04 18.73
N ARG A 2 7.22 0.54 18.42
CA ARG A 2 7.03 -0.80 17.85
C ARG A 2 6.25 -0.74 16.55
N LEU A 3 6.77 -1.43 15.52
CA LEU A 3 6.12 -1.60 14.21
C LEU A 3 5.73 -3.06 14.01
N ALA A 4 4.46 -3.32 13.70
CA ALA A 4 3.99 -4.61 13.25
C ALA A 4 3.87 -4.64 11.71
N ILE A 5 4.44 -5.65 11.08
CA ILE A 5 4.25 -5.93 9.64
C ILE A 5 3.33 -7.14 9.54
N LEU A 6 2.15 -6.95 8.95
CA LEU A 6 1.17 -8.01 8.70
C LEU A 6 1.42 -8.59 7.31
N ASP A 7 1.96 -9.80 7.24
CA ASP A 7 2.28 -10.50 5.99
C ASP A 7 1.05 -11.27 5.47
N LEU A 8 0.56 -10.86 4.28
CA LEU A 8 -0.55 -11.49 3.58
C LEU A 8 -0.09 -12.32 2.36
N TYR A 9 1.20 -12.66 2.24
CA TYR A 9 1.75 -13.40 1.08
C TYR A 9 1.84 -14.92 1.25
N GLU A 10 1.12 -15.50 2.19
CA GLU A 10 1.08 -16.97 2.41
C GLU A 10 2.47 -17.58 2.68
N GLY A 11 3.32 -16.89 3.41
CA GLY A 11 4.67 -17.34 3.75
C GLY A 11 5.63 -17.48 2.56
N LYS A 12 5.24 -17.03 1.37
CA LYS A 12 6.09 -17.05 0.18
C LYS A 12 7.03 -15.87 0.17
N ALA A 13 8.31 -16.12 -0.06
CA ALA A 13 9.29 -15.07 -0.29
C ALA A 13 8.87 -14.22 -1.50
N ASN A 14 8.84 -12.89 -1.32
CA ASN A 14 8.44 -11.96 -2.36
C ASN A 14 9.15 -10.61 -2.20
N GLN A 15 9.19 -9.83 -3.28
CA GLN A 15 9.88 -8.55 -3.29
C GLN A 15 9.18 -7.51 -2.41
N GLY A 16 7.85 -7.51 -2.32
CA GLY A 16 7.12 -6.57 -1.48
C GLY A 16 7.52 -6.68 0.00
N MET A 17 7.51 -7.89 0.56
CA MET A 17 7.93 -8.11 1.96
C MET A 17 9.43 -7.82 2.18
N ARG A 18 10.29 -8.07 1.18
CA ARG A 18 11.69 -7.67 1.25
C ARG A 18 11.79 -6.15 1.40
N CYS A 19 11.18 -5.39 0.47
CA CYS A 19 11.23 -3.93 0.48
C CYS A 19 10.64 -3.31 1.76
N ILE A 20 9.48 -3.80 2.24
CA ILE A 20 8.88 -3.33 3.51
C ILE A 20 9.86 -3.51 4.67
N LYS A 21 10.50 -4.68 4.77
CA LYS A 21 11.47 -4.97 5.83
C LYS A 21 12.73 -4.10 5.72
N GLU A 22 13.23 -3.85 4.51
CA GLU A 22 14.38 -2.98 4.27
C GLU A 22 14.09 -1.54 4.65
N ILE A 23 12.92 -1.00 4.26
CA ILE A 23 12.47 0.34 4.69
C ILE A 23 12.37 0.38 6.22
N ALA A 24 11.72 -0.60 6.85
CA ALA A 24 11.59 -0.64 8.30
C ALA A 24 12.96 -0.71 9.01
N ALA A 25 13.93 -1.43 8.43
CA ALA A 25 15.27 -1.58 8.97
C ALA A 25 16.07 -0.26 8.99
N THR A 26 15.74 0.72 8.16
CA THR A 26 16.38 2.05 8.22
C THR A 26 16.05 2.79 9.52
N TYR A 27 15.03 2.36 10.26
CA TYR A 27 14.59 2.94 11.54
C TYR A 27 14.90 2.03 12.74
N ASN A 28 15.80 1.05 12.62
CA ASN A 28 16.07 0.01 13.63
C ASN A 28 16.58 0.55 14.98
N GLU A 29 17.14 1.75 15.02
CA GLU A 29 17.56 2.42 16.27
C GLU A 29 16.36 2.94 17.07
N ILE A 30 15.20 3.12 16.42
CA ILE A 30 13.99 3.74 16.98
C ILE A 30 12.83 2.76 17.04
N LEU A 31 12.72 1.86 16.04
CA LEU A 31 11.62 0.93 15.88
C LEU A 31 12.04 -0.52 16.15
N GLU A 32 11.35 -1.17 17.10
CA GLU A 32 11.33 -2.63 17.20
C GLU A 32 10.32 -3.17 16.19
N VAL A 33 10.77 -4.01 15.26
CA VAL A 33 9.96 -4.53 14.15
C VAL A 33 9.58 -5.99 14.40
N GLN A 34 8.29 -6.32 14.28
CA GLN A 34 7.79 -7.69 14.34
C GLN A 34 6.91 -8.01 13.14
N VAL A 35 7.09 -9.21 12.57
CA VAL A 35 6.29 -9.71 11.43
C VAL A 35 5.27 -10.74 11.93
N PHE A 36 4.03 -10.62 11.44
CA PHE A 36 2.91 -11.49 11.74
C PHE A 36 2.47 -12.22 10.46
N ASP A 37 2.45 -13.55 10.48
CA ASP A 37 1.95 -14.36 9.37
C ASP A 37 0.43 -14.50 9.48
N VAL A 38 -0.26 -13.62 8.79
CA VAL A 38 -1.73 -13.50 8.91
C VAL A 38 -2.43 -14.67 8.24
N ARG A 39 -2.01 -15.07 7.02
CA ARG A 39 -2.76 -16.05 6.24
C ARG A 39 -2.50 -17.50 6.68
N LEU A 40 -1.25 -17.89 6.92
CA LEU A 40 -0.93 -19.28 7.23
C LEU A 40 -1.12 -19.60 8.71
N LYS A 41 -0.84 -18.61 9.58
CA LYS A 41 -0.86 -18.85 11.03
C LYS A 41 -2.01 -18.15 11.74
N ASN A 42 -2.78 -17.33 10.99
CA ASN A 42 -3.83 -16.51 11.56
C ASN A 42 -3.33 -15.60 12.71
N GLU A 43 -2.08 -15.12 12.56
CA GLU A 43 -1.46 -14.22 13.53
C GLU A 43 -1.84 -12.79 13.21
N VAL A 44 -2.45 -12.08 14.17
CA VAL A 44 -2.69 -10.63 14.10
C VAL A 44 -2.11 -9.97 15.33
N PRO A 45 -1.53 -8.74 15.20
CA PRO A 45 -0.96 -8.04 16.35
C PRO A 45 -2.04 -7.53 17.30
N ASP A 46 -1.66 -7.31 18.54
CA ASP A 46 -2.44 -6.56 19.52
C ASP A 46 -2.22 -5.04 19.37
N LEU A 47 -2.76 -4.25 20.29
CA LEU A 47 -2.61 -2.78 20.34
C LEU A 47 -1.31 -2.29 21.00
N ASN A 48 -0.35 -3.18 21.28
CA ASN A 48 0.95 -2.79 21.88
C ASN A 48 1.95 -2.26 20.86
N PHE A 49 1.58 -2.21 19.58
CA PHE A 49 2.35 -1.58 18.52
C PHE A 49 1.86 -0.14 18.29
N ASP A 50 2.75 0.70 17.80
CA ASP A 50 2.47 2.09 17.48
C ASP A 50 2.12 2.28 16.00
N LEU A 51 2.81 1.52 15.14
CA LEU A 51 2.66 1.51 13.69
C LEU A 51 2.36 0.10 13.19
N TYR A 52 1.61 0.05 12.11
CA TYR A 52 1.27 -1.19 11.41
C TYR A 52 1.38 -0.97 9.89
N ILE A 53 2.06 -1.90 9.21
CA ILE A 53 2.07 -1.98 7.74
C ILE A 53 1.48 -3.33 7.37
N THR A 54 0.35 -3.33 6.66
CA THR A 54 -0.29 -4.55 6.18
C THR A 54 -0.06 -4.69 4.69
N SER A 55 0.61 -5.78 4.31
CA SER A 55 1.19 -5.98 3.00
C SER A 55 0.14 -6.21 1.90
N GLY A 56 0.60 -6.18 0.66
CA GLY A 56 -0.10 -6.80 -0.46
C GLY A 56 -0.27 -8.30 -0.25
N GLY A 57 -0.90 -8.96 -1.22
CA GLY A 57 -1.10 -10.40 -1.19
C GLY A 57 -1.81 -10.90 -2.45
N PRO A 58 -1.73 -12.20 -2.75
CA PRO A 58 -2.41 -12.80 -3.88
C PRO A 58 -3.90 -13.03 -3.61
N GLY A 59 -4.67 -13.29 -4.66
CA GLY A 59 -6.03 -13.82 -4.58
C GLY A 59 -7.14 -12.78 -4.68
N ASN A 60 -8.33 -13.21 -4.30
CA ASN A 60 -9.55 -12.41 -4.32
C ASN A 60 -9.71 -11.66 -2.99
N PRO A 61 -9.81 -10.32 -2.96
CA PRO A 61 -9.95 -9.57 -1.71
C PRO A 61 -11.35 -9.69 -1.07
N LEU A 62 -12.31 -10.31 -1.76
CA LEU A 62 -13.70 -10.50 -1.30
C LEU A 62 -13.98 -11.93 -0.81
N GLU A 63 -13.11 -12.88 -1.14
CA GLU A 63 -13.30 -14.30 -0.86
C GLU A 63 -12.00 -14.89 -0.31
N GLY A 64 -12.10 -15.68 0.73
CA GLY A 64 -11.01 -16.37 1.37
C GLY A 64 -11.50 -17.61 2.11
N ASP A 65 -10.76 -18.09 3.10
CA ASP A 65 -11.19 -19.23 3.94
C ASP A 65 -12.13 -18.81 5.09
N GLY A 66 -12.33 -17.49 5.25
CA GLY A 66 -13.22 -16.93 6.29
C GLY A 66 -12.64 -16.96 7.70
N VAL A 67 -11.37 -17.36 7.87
CA VAL A 67 -10.71 -17.45 9.17
C VAL A 67 -9.76 -16.26 9.36
N TRP A 68 -8.72 -16.18 8.58
CA TRP A 68 -7.73 -15.10 8.70
C TRP A 68 -8.29 -13.73 8.29
N GLU A 69 -9.18 -13.67 7.30
CA GLU A 69 -9.85 -12.42 6.88
C GLU A 69 -10.67 -11.85 8.03
N LYS A 70 -11.40 -12.71 8.75
CA LYS A 70 -12.20 -12.29 9.89
C LYS A 70 -11.32 -11.80 11.05
N SER A 71 -10.20 -12.49 11.29
CA SER A 71 -9.23 -12.05 12.31
C SER A 71 -8.63 -10.70 11.94
N TRP A 72 -8.27 -10.50 10.66
CA TRP A 72 -7.75 -9.24 10.16
C TRP A 72 -8.80 -8.12 10.24
N GLN A 73 -10.05 -8.36 9.84
CA GLN A 73 -11.14 -7.40 9.95
C GLN A 73 -11.43 -7.00 11.40
N ASN A 74 -11.48 -7.96 12.31
CA ASN A 74 -11.64 -7.69 13.74
C ASN A 74 -10.49 -6.85 14.30
N TRP A 75 -9.26 -7.10 13.84
CA TRP A 75 -8.10 -6.29 14.18
C TRP A 75 -8.23 -4.86 13.64
N VAL A 76 -8.68 -4.66 12.40
CA VAL A 76 -8.94 -3.32 11.83
C VAL A 76 -9.97 -2.58 12.69
N ASP A 77 -11.07 -3.23 13.05
CA ASP A 77 -12.09 -2.64 13.93
C ASP A 77 -11.54 -2.28 15.32
N LEU A 78 -10.67 -3.14 15.86
CA LEU A 78 -10.04 -2.89 17.16
C LEU A 78 -9.16 -1.62 17.12
N VAL A 79 -8.33 -1.47 16.05
CA VAL A 79 -7.49 -0.29 15.86
C VAL A 79 -8.36 0.96 15.62
N TRP A 80 -9.36 0.84 14.73
CA TRP A 80 -10.29 1.94 14.44
C TRP A 80 -10.99 2.45 15.69
N ASN A 81 -11.55 1.55 16.49
CA ASN A 81 -12.24 1.90 17.73
C ASN A 81 -11.28 2.49 18.78
N HIS A 82 -10.05 1.93 18.89
CA HIS A 82 -9.02 2.51 19.76
C HIS A 82 -8.74 3.96 19.38
N ASN A 83 -8.46 4.24 18.12
CA ASN A 83 -8.12 5.58 17.64
C ASN A 83 -9.24 6.59 17.85
N ARG A 84 -10.51 6.13 17.74
CA ARG A 84 -11.67 6.99 17.91
C ARG A 84 -11.80 7.56 19.34
N TYR A 85 -11.32 6.85 20.34
CA TYR A 85 -11.47 7.22 21.75
C TYR A 85 -10.15 7.57 22.43
N SER A 86 -9.03 7.52 21.72
CA SER A 86 -7.70 7.80 22.26
C SER A 86 -7.25 9.22 21.96
N GLU A 87 -6.42 9.76 22.85
CA GLU A 87 -5.70 11.00 22.58
C GLU A 87 -4.77 10.85 21.37
N PRO A 88 -4.51 11.91 20.61
CA PRO A 88 -3.70 11.85 19.38
C PRO A 88 -2.35 11.13 19.55
N SER A 89 -1.65 11.33 20.67
CA SER A 89 -0.37 10.69 20.97
C SER A 89 -0.45 9.19 21.22
N GLU A 90 -1.63 8.66 21.51
CA GLU A 90 -1.86 7.22 21.79
C GLU A 90 -2.40 6.47 20.57
N ARG A 91 -2.82 7.19 19.54
CA ARG A 91 -3.41 6.60 18.33
C ARG A 91 -2.42 5.75 17.57
N LYS A 92 -2.93 4.76 16.87
CA LYS A 92 -2.21 3.73 16.13
C LYS A 92 -2.23 4.06 14.65
N HIS A 93 -1.07 4.03 14.01
CA HIS A 93 -0.93 4.37 12.59
C HIS A 93 -0.94 3.11 11.74
N VAL A 94 -1.74 3.08 10.66
CA VAL A 94 -1.89 1.90 9.79
C VAL A 94 -1.69 2.28 8.33
N PHE A 95 -0.85 1.50 7.63
CA PHE A 95 -0.69 1.58 6.19
C PHE A 95 -1.18 0.29 5.52
N PHE A 96 -2.09 0.42 4.53
CA PHE A 96 -2.64 -0.69 3.76
C PHE A 96 -2.05 -0.72 2.35
N ILE A 97 -1.54 -1.87 1.89
CA ILE A 97 -0.91 -2.00 0.57
C ILE A 97 -1.70 -2.97 -0.30
N CYS A 98 -2.07 -2.57 -1.51
CA CYS A 98 -2.62 -3.38 -2.59
C CYS A 98 -3.79 -4.28 -2.13
N HIS A 99 -3.55 -5.54 -1.81
CA HIS A 99 -4.59 -6.47 -1.38
C HIS A 99 -5.27 -6.03 -0.06
N SER A 100 -4.47 -5.67 0.94
CA SER A 100 -5.02 -5.16 2.21
C SER A 100 -5.73 -3.81 2.06
N PHE A 101 -5.30 -2.97 1.13
CA PHE A 101 -6.02 -1.75 0.76
C PHE A 101 -7.43 -2.06 0.21
N GLN A 102 -7.52 -3.05 -0.70
CA GLN A 102 -8.81 -3.49 -1.25
C GLN A 102 -9.73 -4.04 -0.15
N MET A 103 -9.18 -4.87 0.74
CA MET A 103 -9.91 -5.40 1.89
C MET A 103 -10.39 -4.29 2.83
N ALA A 104 -9.55 -3.29 3.14
CA ALA A 104 -9.92 -2.14 3.96
C ALA A 104 -11.02 -1.30 3.29
N CYS A 105 -10.90 -1.00 2.01
CA CYS A 105 -11.93 -0.27 1.26
C CYS A 105 -13.27 -1.00 1.24
N HIS A 106 -13.25 -2.33 1.10
CA HIS A 106 -14.46 -3.17 1.20
C HIS A 106 -15.04 -3.15 2.62
N HIS A 107 -14.21 -3.36 3.64
CA HIS A 107 -14.60 -3.36 5.04
C HIS A 107 -15.26 -2.04 5.48
N PHE A 108 -14.69 -0.91 5.07
CA PHE A 108 -15.24 0.43 5.32
C PHE A 108 -16.34 0.84 4.35
N ASN A 109 -16.71 -0.01 3.39
CA ASN A 109 -17.78 0.21 2.41
C ASN A 109 -17.57 1.46 1.54
N LEU A 110 -16.33 1.76 1.16
CA LEU A 110 -15.97 3.00 0.46
C LEU A 110 -16.30 2.99 -1.04
N GLY A 111 -16.58 1.86 -1.64
CA GLY A 111 -16.89 1.72 -3.07
C GLY A 111 -17.02 0.27 -3.47
N GLU A 112 -16.94 -0.01 -4.75
CA GLU A 112 -17.05 -1.37 -5.28
C GLU A 112 -15.67 -1.95 -5.59
N ILE A 113 -15.38 -3.11 -5.01
CA ILE A 113 -14.23 -3.92 -5.37
C ILE A 113 -14.63 -4.83 -6.51
N THR A 114 -14.04 -4.62 -7.70
CA THR A 114 -14.37 -5.37 -8.90
C THR A 114 -13.14 -5.96 -9.56
N ARG A 115 -13.33 -7.09 -10.24
CA ARG A 115 -12.26 -7.67 -11.05
C ARG A 115 -12.05 -6.85 -12.31
N ARG A 116 -10.79 -6.57 -12.64
CA ARG A 116 -10.40 -5.88 -13.87
C ARG A 116 -10.64 -6.76 -15.10
N LYS A 117 -10.84 -6.15 -16.26
CA LYS A 117 -10.89 -6.86 -17.55
C LYS A 117 -9.55 -7.47 -17.95
N SER A 118 -8.46 -6.86 -17.49
CA SER A 118 -7.09 -7.34 -17.66
C SER A 118 -6.25 -6.97 -16.46
N THR A 119 -5.30 -7.84 -16.11
CA THR A 119 -4.32 -7.59 -15.05
C THR A 119 -3.54 -6.31 -15.35
N SER A 120 -3.48 -5.42 -14.35
CA SER A 120 -2.50 -4.34 -14.34
C SER A 120 -1.16 -4.92 -13.88
N PHE A 121 -0.12 -4.72 -14.65
CA PHE A 121 1.22 -5.16 -14.31
C PHE A 121 2.25 -4.23 -14.95
N GLY A 122 3.07 -3.58 -14.15
CA GLY A 122 4.12 -2.67 -14.62
C GLY A 122 4.23 -1.38 -13.80
N VAL A 123 4.96 -0.40 -14.36
CA VAL A 123 5.12 0.93 -13.79
C VAL A 123 4.17 1.90 -14.50
N TYR A 124 3.33 2.59 -13.74
CA TYR A 124 2.29 3.47 -14.30
C TYR A 124 2.21 4.80 -13.59
N PRO A 125 1.82 5.88 -14.32
CA PRO A 125 1.51 7.16 -13.70
C PRO A 125 0.19 7.09 -12.93
N VAL A 126 0.17 7.75 -11.77
CA VAL A 126 -0.99 7.96 -10.91
C VAL A 126 -1.15 9.46 -10.67
N HIS A 127 -2.39 9.95 -10.71
CA HIS A 127 -2.69 11.36 -10.56
C HIS A 127 -3.26 11.66 -9.17
N LYS A 128 -2.75 12.70 -8.55
CA LYS A 128 -3.27 13.21 -7.27
C LYS A 128 -4.61 13.91 -7.46
N THR A 129 -5.50 13.77 -6.50
CA THR A 129 -6.64 14.67 -6.29
C THR A 129 -6.16 15.97 -5.63
N GLN A 130 -7.06 16.89 -5.31
CA GLN A 130 -6.67 18.05 -4.51
C GLN A 130 -6.27 17.64 -3.10
N GLU A 131 -7.03 16.74 -2.47
CA GLU A 131 -6.73 16.16 -1.16
C GLU A 131 -5.37 15.45 -1.16
N GLY A 132 -5.04 14.74 -2.24
CA GLY A 132 -3.74 14.09 -2.40
C GLY A 132 -2.56 15.06 -2.60
N LYS A 133 -2.80 16.28 -3.11
CA LYS A 133 -1.77 17.33 -3.19
C LYS A 133 -1.44 17.93 -1.83
N ASP A 134 -2.42 17.93 -0.95
CA ASP A 134 -2.30 18.48 0.41
C ASP A 134 -1.92 17.41 1.45
N ASP A 135 -1.97 16.13 1.06
CA ASP A 135 -1.71 14.99 1.95
C ASP A 135 -0.23 14.84 2.33
N LEU A 136 0.05 14.63 3.60
CA LEU A 136 1.40 14.59 4.18
C LEU A 136 2.33 13.54 3.56
N ILE A 137 1.80 12.43 3.01
CA ILE A 137 2.64 11.40 2.39
C ILE A 137 2.81 11.56 0.88
N LEU A 138 1.99 12.40 0.23
CA LEU A 138 1.99 12.57 -1.22
C LEU A 138 2.38 13.98 -1.69
N ASN A 139 2.31 15.01 -0.84
CA ASN A 139 2.45 16.42 -1.22
C ASN A 139 3.76 16.74 -1.96
N GLU A 140 4.86 16.08 -1.62
CA GLU A 140 6.17 16.29 -2.26
C GLU A 140 6.38 15.54 -3.58
N LEU A 141 5.53 14.56 -3.87
CA LEU A 141 5.59 13.86 -5.15
C LEU A 141 5.08 14.76 -6.29
N ALA A 142 5.59 14.56 -7.49
CA ALA A 142 5.07 15.19 -8.70
C ALA A 142 3.61 14.76 -8.98
N ASP A 143 2.94 15.43 -9.91
CA ASP A 143 1.63 15.01 -10.43
C ASP A 143 1.70 15.01 -11.96
N PRO A 144 1.70 13.85 -12.63
CA PRO A 144 1.62 12.51 -12.04
C PRO A 144 2.91 12.04 -11.35
N TYR A 145 2.78 11.07 -10.44
CA TYR A 145 3.88 10.27 -9.91
C TYR A 145 3.78 8.82 -10.38
N PHE A 146 4.90 8.08 -10.37
CA PHE A 146 4.97 6.74 -10.92
C PHE A 146 5.01 5.68 -9.83
N VAL A 147 4.33 4.55 -10.08
CA VAL A 147 4.16 3.47 -9.10
C VAL A 147 4.27 2.10 -9.75
N VAL A 148 4.71 1.11 -9.00
CA VAL A 148 4.55 -0.31 -9.38
C VAL A 148 3.11 -0.73 -9.08
N ASP A 149 2.41 -1.20 -10.11
CA ASP A 149 1.03 -1.70 -10.02
C ASP A 149 0.97 -3.15 -10.54
N SER A 150 0.52 -4.06 -9.67
CA SER A 150 0.36 -5.48 -9.99
C SER A 150 -0.93 -5.98 -9.35
N ARG A 151 -2.03 -6.03 -10.14
CA ARG A 151 -3.35 -6.35 -9.59
C ARG A 151 -4.34 -6.86 -10.62
N ASP A 152 -5.25 -7.71 -10.17
CA ASP A 152 -6.45 -8.17 -10.90
C ASP A 152 -7.73 -7.47 -10.44
N TRP A 153 -7.70 -6.81 -9.28
CA TRP A 153 -8.85 -6.16 -8.66
C TRP A 153 -8.66 -4.65 -8.55
N GLN A 154 -9.75 -3.93 -8.40
CA GLN A 154 -9.76 -2.46 -8.32
C GLN A 154 -10.92 -1.95 -7.48
N LEU A 155 -10.71 -0.78 -6.87
CA LEU A 155 -11.75 0.02 -6.24
C LEU A 155 -12.28 1.05 -7.24
N ILE A 156 -13.58 1.01 -7.50
CA ILE A 156 -14.31 1.98 -8.33
C ILE A 156 -15.61 2.41 -7.65
N GLN A 157 -16.37 3.29 -8.29
CA GLN A 157 -17.68 3.77 -7.81
C GLN A 157 -17.65 4.19 -6.34
N PRO A 158 -16.88 5.25 -6.01
CA PRO A 158 -16.76 5.70 -4.63
C PRO A 158 -18.13 6.10 -4.07
N ARG A 159 -18.42 5.63 -2.85
CA ARG A 159 -19.59 6.05 -2.08
C ARG A 159 -19.27 7.32 -1.32
N LEU A 160 -19.37 8.46 -2.01
CA LEU A 160 -18.93 9.77 -1.48
C LEU A 160 -19.63 10.14 -0.16
N GLU A 161 -20.85 9.71 0.06
CA GLU A 161 -21.56 9.90 1.35
C GLU A 161 -20.81 9.18 2.48
N ILE A 162 -20.38 7.93 2.25
CA ILE A 162 -19.62 7.16 3.24
C ILE A 162 -18.24 7.78 3.48
N PHE A 163 -17.57 8.26 2.40
CA PHE A 163 -16.31 9.00 2.54
C PHE A 163 -16.50 10.21 3.46
N HIS A 164 -17.53 11.01 3.21
CA HIS A 164 -17.81 12.20 4.02
C HIS A 164 -18.17 11.85 5.48
N GLU A 165 -19.03 10.86 5.70
CA GLU A 165 -19.43 10.43 7.06
C GLU A 165 -18.25 9.92 7.89
N ARG A 166 -17.26 9.29 7.26
CA ARG A 166 -16.06 8.76 7.93
C ARG A 166 -14.93 9.77 8.02
N GLY A 167 -15.00 10.90 7.30
CA GLY A 167 -13.89 11.82 7.14
C GLY A 167 -12.76 11.22 6.32
N ALA A 168 -13.09 10.29 5.40
CA ALA A 168 -12.13 9.67 4.51
C ALA A 168 -11.96 10.50 3.23
N GLU A 169 -10.79 10.40 2.59
CA GLU A 169 -10.43 11.19 1.42
C GLU A 169 -9.82 10.32 0.32
N ILE A 170 -10.20 10.60 -0.93
CA ILE A 170 -9.57 9.99 -2.11
C ILE A 170 -8.33 10.81 -2.44
N LEU A 171 -7.16 10.20 -2.33
CA LEU A 171 -5.89 10.91 -2.54
C LEU A 171 -5.39 10.81 -3.97
N SER A 172 -5.66 9.70 -4.66
CA SER A 172 -5.14 9.49 -6.01
C SER A 172 -6.05 8.60 -6.86
N LEU A 173 -5.98 8.83 -8.17
CA LEU A 173 -6.73 8.11 -9.20
C LEU A 173 -5.80 7.52 -10.26
N GLU A 174 -6.21 6.40 -10.85
CA GLU A 174 -5.52 5.76 -11.97
C GLU A 174 -5.29 6.73 -13.14
N LYS A 175 -4.31 6.47 -13.98
CA LYS A 175 -4.00 7.26 -15.19
C LYS A 175 -5.24 7.58 -16.03
N ILE A 176 -5.24 8.73 -16.65
CA ILE A 176 -6.29 9.13 -17.59
C ILE A 176 -6.17 8.28 -18.85
N ARG A 177 -7.30 7.71 -19.30
CA ARG A 177 -7.43 6.93 -20.52
C ARG A 177 -8.44 7.62 -21.43
N THR A 178 -7.98 8.34 -22.43
CA THR A 178 -8.85 9.13 -23.34
C THR A 178 -9.69 8.28 -24.31
N HIS A 179 -9.31 7.00 -24.48
CA HIS A 179 -9.95 6.11 -25.47
C HIS A 179 -10.79 4.99 -24.85
N VAL A 180 -10.97 4.99 -23.54
CA VAL A 180 -11.67 3.93 -22.82
C VAL A 180 -12.71 4.57 -21.91
N GLU A 181 -13.97 4.28 -22.15
CA GLU A 181 -15.10 4.66 -21.27
C GLU A 181 -15.14 3.77 -20.02
N LEU A 182 -14.02 3.62 -19.33
CA LEU A 182 -13.96 2.91 -18.07
C LEU A 182 -13.65 3.90 -16.95
N GLU A 183 -14.34 3.72 -15.85
CA GLU A 183 -14.10 4.47 -14.64
C GLU A 183 -12.66 4.31 -14.16
N ARG A 184 -12.04 5.40 -13.69
CA ARG A 184 -10.70 5.40 -13.14
C ARG A 184 -10.72 4.73 -11.77
N ALA A 185 -9.84 3.77 -11.55
CA ALA A 185 -9.70 3.17 -10.23
C ALA A 185 -9.14 4.18 -9.21
N ILE A 186 -9.60 4.06 -7.98
CA ILE A 186 -9.05 4.78 -6.84
C ILE A 186 -7.73 4.11 -6.46
N MET A 187 -6.67 4.91 -6.37
CA MET A 187 -5.30 4.42 -6.19
C MET A 187 -4.74 4.68 -4.79
N ALA A 188 -5.27 5.65 -4.06
CA ALA A 188 -4.91 5.90 -2.68
C ALA A 188 -6.09 6.53 -1.92
N VAL A 189 -6.22 6.15 -0.65
CA VAL A 189 -7.27 6.62 0.27
C VAL A 189 -6.66 6.91 1.63
N ARG A 190 -7.01 8.06 2.21
CA ARG A 190 -6.86 8.33 3.62
C ARG A 190 -8.17 7.98 4.33
N PHE A 191 -8.14 6.96 5.17
CA PHE A 191 -9.31 6.48 5.90
C PHE A 191 -9.58 7.30 7.17
N SER A 192 -8.51 7.80 7.80
CA SER A 192 -8.50 8.74 8.91
C SER A 192 -7.14 9.43 8.98
N ALA A 193 -6.93 10.33 9.93
CA ALA A 193 -5.63 10.96 10.13
C ALA A 193 -4.47 9.95 10.30
N GLU A 194 -4.76 8.79 10.88
CA GLU A 194 -3.77 7.76 11.22
C GLU A 194 -3.75 6.59 10.23
N MET A 195 -4.80 6.42 9.41
CA MET A 195 -4.97 5.25 8.55
C MET A 195 -4.99 5.66 7.09
N VAL A 196 -4.09 5.11 6.30
CA VAL A 196 -3.92 5.40 4.88
C VAL A 196 -3.60 4.12 4.11
N GLY A 197 -3.87 4.10 2.81
CA GLY A 197 -3.50 2.96 2.00
C GLY A 197 -3.43 3.28 0.51
N THR A 198 -2.72 2.41 -0.21
CA THR A 198 -2.50 2.51 -1.64
C THR A 198 -2.86 1.23 -2.36
N GLN A 199 -3.43 1.36 -3.56
CA GLN A 199 -3.69 0.23 -4.46
C GLN A 199 -2.40 -0.33 -5.06
N PHE A 200 -1.41 0.49 -5.22
CA PHE A 200 -0.10 0.17 -5.76
C PHE A 200 0.89 -0.21 -4.64
N HIS A 201 2.11 -0.57 -5.05
CA HIS A 201 3.20 -0.98 -4.17
C HIS A 201 4.18 0.18 -3.93
N PRO A 202 4.00 1.01 -2.89
CA PRO A 202 4.89 2.14 -2.61
C PRO A 202 6.24 1.68 -2.06
N GLU A 203 6.31 0.44 -1.58
CA GLU A 203 7.53 -0.19 -1.08
C GLU A 203 8.50 -0.62 -2.19
N ALA A 204 8.01 -0.75 -3.43
CA ALA A 204 8.81 -1.32 -4.52
C ALA A 204 10.01 -0.44 -4.88
N ASP A 205 11.21 -1.01 -4.79
CA ASP A 205 12.45 -0.39 -5.24
C ASP A 205 12.77 -0.76 -6.70
N ALA A 206 13.23 0.21 -7.48
CA ALA A 206 13.51 0.01 -8.90
C ALA A 206 14.66 -0.99 -9.13
N GLU A 207 15.75 -0.86 -8.36
CA GLU A 207 16.96 -1.67 -8.51
C GLU A 207 16.70 -3.17 -8.21
N GLY A 208 16.07 -3.45 -7.06
CA GLY A 208 15.75 -4.83 -6.67
C GLY A 208 14.71 -5.46 -7.60
N MET A 209 13.71 -4.69 -8.04
CA MET A 209 12.73 -5.15 -9.04
C MET A 209 13.40 -5.45 -10.39
N HIS A 210 14.28 -4.57 -10.86
CA HIS A 210 15.03 -4.78 -12.10
C HIS A 210 15.88 -6.06 -12.02
N ALA A 211 16.67 -6.22 -10.95
CA ALA A 211 17.47 -7.41 -10.73
C ALA A 211 16.62 -8.70 -10.66
N HIS A 212 15.47 -8.64 -9.99
CA HIS A 212 14.54 -9.78 -9.89
C HIS A 212 13.99 -10.20 -11.25
N PHE A 213 13.60 -9.26 -12.11
CA PHE A 213 13.02 -9.56 -13.42
C PHE A 213 14.06 -9.89 -14.50
N LEU A 214 15.35 -9.67 -14.26
CA LEU A 214 16.43 -10.18 -15.10
C LEU A 214 16.66 -11.69 -14.94
N LEU A 215 16.22 -12.31 -13.83
CA LEU A 215 16.33 -13.76 -13.66
C LEU A 215 15.47 -14.47 -14.69
N GLU A 216 16.04 -15.45 -15.41
CA GLU A 216 15.39 -16.13 -16.54
C GLU A 216 14.02 -16.72 -16.19
N GLU A 217 13.88 -17.32 -14.98
CA GLU A 217 12.59 -17.88 -14.52
C GLU A 217 11.51 -16.81 -14.35
N ASN A 218 11.87 -15.64 -13.79
CA ASN A 218 10.95 -14.53 -13.57
C ASN A 218 10.60 -13.82 -14.88
N LYS A 219 11.60 -13.60 -15.73
CA LYS A 219 11.41 -13.09 -17.09
C LYS A 219 10.44 -13.97 -17.88
N ALA A 220 10.69 -15.28 -17.91
CA ALA A 220 9.83 -16.23 -18.61
C ALA A 220 8.40 -16.23 -18.05
N ALA A 221 8.23 -16.13 -16.73
CA ALA A 221 6.92 -16.06 -16.09
C ALA A 221 6.16 -14.78 -16.47
N VAL A 222 6.84 -13.63 -16.49
CA VAL A 222 6.22 -12.34 -16.87
C VAL A 222 5.82 -12.37 -18.36
N ILE A 223 6.70 -12.80 -19.24
CA ILE A 223 6.43 -12.90 -20.69
C ILE A 223 5.24 -13.83 -20.95
N LYS A 224 5.21 -14.98 -20.28
CA LYS A 224 4.10 -15.94 -20.41
C LYS A 224 2.76 -15.36 -19.98
N ASN A 225 2.73 -14.59 -18.90
CA ASN A 225 1.50 -14.10 -18.29
C ASN A 225 1.05 -12.74 -18.85
N HIS A 226 1.98 -11.91 -19.30
CA HIS A 226 1.71 -10.51 -19.65
C HIS A 226 2.21 -10.11 -21.04
N GLY A 227 3.04 -10.92 -21.70
CA GLY A 227 3.62 -10.68 -23.01
C GLY A 227 4.96 -9.94 -22.97
N GLU A 228 5.76 -10.14 -24.03
CA GLU A 228 7.10 -9.56 -24.20
C GLU A 228 7.09 -8.02 -24.14
N GLU A 229 6.13 -7.39 -24.83
CA GLU A 229 6.01 -5.92 -24.86
C GLU A 229 5.84 -5.32 -23.46
N LYS A 230 5.01 -5.93 -22.61
CA LYS A 230 4.83 -5.47 -21.22
C LYS A 230 6.08 -5.68 -20.38
N TYR A 231 6.78 -6.81 -20.59
CA TYR A 231 8.05 -7.07 -19.92
C TYR A 231 9.07 -5.98 -20.28
N GLN A 232 9.29 -5.72 -21.57
CA GLN A 232 10.25 -4.73 -22.01
C GLN A 232 9.88 -3.33 -21.50
N ASN A 233 8.62 -2.93 -21.65
CA ASN A 233 8.17 -1.63 -21.15
C ASN A 233 8.40 -1.48 -19.64
N MET A 234 8.15 -2.53 -18.85
CA MET A 234 8.42 -2.50 -17.42
C MET A 234 9.91 -2.33 -17.12
N MET A 235 10.79 -3.07 -17.82
CA MET A 235 12.24 -2.97 -17.65
C MET A 235 12.74 -1.55 -17.97
N ASP A 236 12.31 -0.98 -19.11
CA ASP A 236 12.65 0.39 -19.51
C ASP A 236 12.19 1.43 -18.45
N GLN A 237 11.04 1.20 -17.80
CA GLN A 237 10.55 2.09 -16.75
C GLN A 237 11.31 1.93 -15.42
N LEU A 238 11.80 0.72 -15.11
CA LEU A 238 12.62 0.46 -13.91
C LEU A 238 14.03 1.05 -14.03
N GLU A 239 14.56 1.18 -15.26
CA GLU A 239 15.85 1.81 -15.50
C GLU A 239 15.81 3.34 -15.40
N ASP A 240 14.63 3.95 -15.43
CA ASP A 240 14.45 5.40 -15.31
C ASP A 240 14.51 5.84 -13.83
N PRO A 241 15.58 6.51 -13.39
CA PRO A 241 15.77 6.86 -11.98
C PRO A 241 14.75 7.87 -11.46
N GLU A 242 14.07 8.60 -12.34
CA GLU A 242 13.10 9.63 -11.93
C GLU A 242 11.72 9.04 -11.61
N LYS A 243 11.46 7.77 -11.94
CA LYS A 243 10.10 7.22 -11.82
C LYS A 243 9.79 6.61 -10.47
N LEU A 244 10.51 5.60 -10.02
CA LEU A 244 10.15 4.89 -8.79
C LEU A 244 10.91 5.38 -7.56
N TYR A 245 12.10 5.96 -7.76
CA TYR A 245 12.96 6.36 -6.66
C TYR A 245 12.22 7.28 -5.66
N LEU A 246 11.55 8.34 -6.16
CA LEU A 246 10.84 9.29 -5.30
C LEU A 246 9.66 8.63 -4.58
N THR A 247 8.90 7.77 -5.25
CA THR A 247 7.76 7.08 -4.63
C THR A 247 8.22 6.17 -3.49
N HIS A 248 9.26 5.36 -3.75
CA HIS A 248 9.87 4.47 -2.75
C HIS A 248 10.47 5.25 -1.58
N ALA A 249 11.21 6.33 -1.86
CA ALA A 249 11.88 7.14 -0.85
C ALA A 249 10.91 8.04 -0.05
N THR A 250 9.66 8.19 -0.49
CA THR A 250 8.73 9.18 0.09
C THR A 250 7.59 8.52 0.87
N ILE A 251 6.80 7.65 0.26
CA ILE A 251 5.47 7.29 0.79
C ILE A 251 5.56 6.56 2.13
N LEU A 252 6.20 5.39 2.18
CA LEU A 252 6.33 4.64 3.44
C LEU A 252 7.26 5.30 4.45
N PRO A 253 8.43 5.87 4.04
CA PRO A 253 9.24 6.65 4.96
C PRO A 253 8.47 7.78 5.63
N ARG A 254 7.75 8.60 4.88
CA ARG A 254 6.95 9.69 5.47
C ARG A 254 5.81 9.21 6.35
N PHE A 255 5.16 8.10 6.00
CA PHE A 255 4.18 7.50 6.89
C PHE A 255 4.80 7.15 8.25
N ILE A 256 5.98 6.53 8.26
CA ILE A 256 6.71 6.19 9.50
C ILE A 256 7.11 7.47 10.23
N GLU A 257 7.74 8.41 9.55
CA GLU A 257 8.26 9.67 10.12
C GLU A 257 7.16 10.53 10.73
N ASN A 258 6.01 10.66 10.04
CA ASN A 258 4.86 11.39 10.56
C ASN A 258 4.31 10.74 11.84
N ALA A 259 4.24 9.41 11.88
CA ALA A 259 3.80 8.69 13.07
C ALA A 259 4.79 8.87 14.24
N LEU A 260 6.10 8.84 13.96
CA LEU A 260 7.16 9.09 14.96
C LEU A 260 7.07 10.51 15.52
N ALA A 261 6.91 11.51 14.65
CA ALA A 261 6.80 12.92 15.04
C ALA A 261 5.58 13.19 15.93
N LEU A 262 4.42 12.60 15.62
CA LEU A 262 3.20 12.72 16.44
C LEU A 262 3.36 12.11 17.83
N LYS A 263 4.30 11.19 18.00
CA LYS A 263 4.65 10.58 19.29
C LYS A 263 5.87 11.24 19.97
N GLY A 264 6.30 12.39 19.46
CA GLY A 264 7.39 13.18 20.06
C GLY A 264 8.79 12.61 19.85
N VAL A 265 8.96 11.73 18.85
CA VAL A 265 10.29 11.21 18.47
C VAL A 265 10.89 12.11 17.41
N GLU A 266 11.96 12.81 17.73
CA GLU A 266 12.75 13.58 16.76
C GLU A 266 13.68 12.63 16.00
N LEU A 267 13.56 12.62 14.68
CA LEU A 267 14.54 11.97 13.81
C LEU A 267 15.79 12.85 13.74
N ALA A 268 16.95 12.27 14.04
CA ALA A 268 18.21 12.97 13.76
C ALA A 268 18.24 13.28 12.25
N THR A 269 18.18 14.56 11.90
CA THR A 269 18.30 15.01 10.50
C THR A 269 19.62 14.44 9.97
N ALA A 270 19.55 13.47 9.05
CA ALA A 270 20.73 13.07 8.29
C ALA A 270 21.19 14.30 7.49
N MET A 271 22.35 14.85 7.90
CA MET A 271 23.02 15.93 7.16
C MET A 271 23.67 15.36 5.90
#